data_556176460f2caef4fc769700982b4327
#
_entry.id   556176460f2caef4fc769700982b4327
#
_cell.length_a   1.000
_cell.length_b   1.000
_cell.length_c   1.000
_cell.angle_alpha   90.00
_cell.angle_beta   90.00
_cell.angle_gamma   90.00
#
_symmetry.space_group_name_H-M   'P 1'
#
loop_
_entity.id
_entity.type
_entity.pdbx_description
1 polymer ?
#
loop_
_entity_poly.entity_id
_entity_poly.type
_entity_poly.pdbx_seq_one_letter_code
_entity_poly.pdbx_strand_id
1 'polypeptide(L)'
;MRKSQSQAEDPVMSALRLPPHSIEAEQSLLGGLLIDNTVWERVGDIVNEADFYRDDHRRIFRQIARLIELGKPADVVTVYEALEKNGEAEHVGGLAYLGEIANSTPSAANVRRYGEIIRERAILRKLVSVGDQIAASALTPSGKIGRAHV
;
A
#
# COMPACT_ATOMS: atom_id res chain seq x y z
N MET A 1 27.50 21.53 -12.69
CA MET A 1 28.36 20.34 -12.77
C MET A 1 28.35 19.54 -11.50
N ARG A 2 28.70 20.14 -10.42
CA ARG A 2 28.74 19.41 -9.16
C ARG A 2 27.38 18.95 -8.68
N LYS A 3 26.37 19.68 -9.04
CA LYS A 3 25.01 19.30 -8.70
C LYS A 3 24.65 17.95 -9.26
N SER A 4 25.11 17.66 -10.47
CA SER A 4 24.78 16.39 -11.08
C SER A 4 25.45 15.23 -10.35
N GLN A 5 26.64 15.43 -9.81
CA GLN A 5 27.30 14.41 -9.01
C GLN A 5 26.53 14.15 -7.72
N SER A 6 26.15 15.23 -7.05
CA SER A 6 25.40 15.15 -5.82
C SER A 6 24.06 14.44 -6.08
N GLN A 7 23.40 14.78 -7.18
CA GLN A 7 22.15 14.15 -7.53
C GLN A 7 22.32 12.68 -7.86
N ALA A 8 23.45 12.29 -8.42
CA ALA A 8 23.69 10.89 -8.73
C ALA A 8 23.81 10.06 -7.45
N GLU A 9 24.42 10.61 -6.42
CA GLU A 9 24.54 9.90 -5.16
C GLU A 9 23.23 9.86 -4.39
N ASP A 10 22.57 10.99 -4.30
CA ASP A 10 21.35 11.09 -3.52
C ASP A 10 20.25 10.15 -4.00
N PRO A 11 19.98 10.08 -5.30
CA PRO A 11 18.96 9.13 -5.77
C PRO A 11 19.31 7.68 -5.47
N VAL A 12 20.57 7.29 -5.57
CA VAL A 12 20.98 5.95 -5.26
C VAL A 12 20.75 5.63 -3.78
N MET A 13 21.17 6.53 -2.92
CA MET A 13 20.98 6.35 -1.48
C MET A 13 19.51 6.31 -1.13
N SER A 14 18.71 7.16 -1.74
CA SER A 14 17.28 7.17 -1.51
C SER A 14 16.62 5.87 -1.97
N ALA A 15 17.02 5.37 -3.13
CA ALA A 15 16.47 4.12 -3.64
C ALA A 15 16.79 2.95 -2.72
N LEU A 16 17.96 2.95 -2.08
CA LEU A 16 18.34 1.90 -1.16
C LEU A 16 17.58 1.96 0.16
N ARG A 17 17.07 3.15 0.53
CA ARG A 17 16.36 3.35 1.79
C ARG A 17 14.86 3.21 1.64
N LEU A 18 14.32 3.60 0.49
CA LEU A 18 12.88 3.58 0.27
C LEU A 18 12.44 2.21 -0.22
N PRO A 19 11.52 1.57 0.50
CA PRO A 19 10.97 0.31 0.04
C PRO A 19 10.23 0.49 -1.29
N PRO A 20 10.21 -0.52 -2.13
CA PRO A 20 9.41 -0.47 -3.36
C PRO A 20 7.95 -0.19 -3.06
N HIS A 21 7.35 0.76 -3.78
CA HIS A 21 5.94 1.12 -3.60
C HIS A 21 5.47 1.94 -4.78
N SER A 22 4.17 2.15 -4.86
CA SER A 22 3.58 3.05 -5.85
C SER A 22 2.36 3.71 -5.23
N ILE A 23 2.55 4.94 -4.74
CA ILE A 23 1.46 5.70 -4.14
C ILE A 23 0.35 5.93 -5.14
N GLU A 24 0.71 6.24 -6.40
CA GLU A 24 -0.28 6.50 -7.44
C GLU A 24 -1.15 5.28 -7.72
N ALA A 25 -0.55 4.09 -7.77
CA ALA A 25 -1.33 2.89 -7.99
C ALA A 25 -2.27 2.64 -6.81
N GLU A 26 -1.80 2.89 -5.59
CA GLU A 26 -2.64 2.72 -4.40
C GLU A 26 -3.82 3.69 -4.41
N GLN A 27 -3.55 4.97 -4.69
CA GLN A 27 -4.61 5.96 -4.74
C GLN A 27 -5.59 5.66 -5.85
N SER A 28 -5.11 5.24 -7.01
CA SER A 28 -5.96 4.96 -8.17
C SER A 28 -6.83 3.72 -7.94
N LEU A 29 -6.29 2.71 -7.29
CA LEU A 29 -7.09 1.53 -6.96
C LEU A 29 -8.18 1.88 -5.97
N LEU A 30 -7.83 2.58 -4.90
CA LEU A 30 -8.81 2.98 -3.88
C LEU A 30 -9.87 3.89 -4.47
N GLY A 31 -9.44 4.88 -5.26
CA GLY A 31 -10.37 5.78 -5.93
C GLY A 31 -11.31 5.03 -6.87
N GLY A 32 -10.78 4.09 -7.63
CA GLY A 32 -11.60 3.28 -8.52
C GLY A 32 -12.65 2.48 -7.77
N LEU A 33 -12.28 1.88 -6.64
CA LEU A 33 -13.24 1.15 -5.82
C LEU A 33 -14.31 2.07 -5.23
N LEU A 34 -13.92 3.26 -4.83
CA LEU A 34 -14.87 4.22 -4.25
C LEU A 34 -15.91 4.71 -5.26
N ILE A 35 -15.54 4.80 -6.53
CA ILE A 35 -16.48 5.26 -7.55
C ILE A 35 -17.24 4.13 -8.22
N ASP A 36 -16.75 2.88 -8.13
CA ASP A 36 -17.43 1.75 -8.76
C ASP A 36 -17.11 0.46 -7.99
N ASN A 37 -18.01 0.05 -7.11
CA ASN A 37 -17.79 -1.14 -6.29
C ASN A 37 -17.76 -2.43 -7.09
N THR A 38 -18.31 -2.45 -8.30
CA THR A 38 -18.34 -3.68 -9.10
C THR A 38 -16.95 -4.13 -9.52
N VAL A 39 -15.98 -3.21 -9.55
CA VAL A 39 -14.63 -3.59 -9.92
C VAL A 39 -13.91 -4.40 -8.83
N TRP A 40 -14.53 -4.53 -7.66
CA TRP A 40 -14.00 -5.40 -6.60
C TRP A 40 -13.74 -6.80 -7.13
N GLU A 41 -14.59 -7.29 -8.02
CA GLU A 41 -14.46 -8.64 -8.57
C GLU A 41 -13.14 -8.82 -9.32
N ARG A 42 -12.54 -7.73 -9.79
CA ARG A 42 -11.28 -7.79 -10.54
C ARG A 42 -10.05 -7.73 -9.65
N VAL A 43 -10.17 -7.27 -8.43
CA VAL A 43 -9.01 -7.00 -7.58
C VAL A 43 -9.07 -7.67 -6.22
N GLY A 44 -10.22 -8.11 -5.78
CA GLY A 44 -10.37 -8.66 -4.44
C GLY A 44 -9.53 -9.90 -4.18
N ASP A 45 -9.16 -10.64 -5.22
CA ASP A 45 -8.32 -11.83 -5.11
C ASP A 45 -6.85 -11.54 -5.49
N ILE A 46 -6.54 -10.32 -5.91
CA ILE A 46 -5.19 -9.96 -6.32
C ILE A 46 -4.44 -9.26 -5.20
N VAL A 47 -5.12 -8.38 -4.48
CA VAL A 47 -4.49 -7.55 -3.47
C VAL A 47 -5.25 -7.64 -2.15
N ASN A 48 -4.53 -7.55 -1.04
CA ASN A 48 -5.14 -7.45 0.27
C ASN A 48 -4.57 -6.23 1.00
N GLU A 49 -5.13 -5.91 2.17
CA GLU A 49 -4.73 -4.68 2.87
C GLU A 49 -3.25 -4.62 3.20
N ALA A 50 -2.64 -5.74 3.49
CA ALA A 50 -1.22 -5.78 3.86
C ALA A 50 -0.31 -5.41 2.68
N ASP A 51 -0.81 -5.47 1.46
CA ASP A 51 -0.01 -5.15 0.27
C ASP A 51 0.20 -3.65 0.08
N PHE A 52 -0.63 -2.82 0.72
CA PHE A 52 -0.50 -1.36 0.60
C PHE A 52 0.67 -0.87 1.43
N TYR A 53 1.45 0.02 0.85
CA TYR A 53 2.61 0.59 1.51
C TYR A 53 2.23 1.58 2.60
N ARG A 54 1.24 2.45 2.32
CA ARG A 54 0.83 3.49 3.26
C ARG A 54 -0.19 2.94 4.25
N ASP A 55 -0.02 3.31 5.50
CA ASP A 55 -0.91 2.87 6.56
C ASP A 55 -2.33 3.38 6.36
N ASP A 56 -2.47 4.63 5.92
CA ASP A 56 -3.80 5.19 5.67
C ASP A 56 -4.51 4.42 4.57
N HIS A 57 -3.80 4.01 3.53
CA HIS A 57 -4.38 3.22 2.44
C HIS A 57 -4.81 1.84 2.91
N ARG A 58 -4.03 1.21 3.80
CA ARG A 58 -4.44 -0.08 4.37
C ARG A 58 -5.75 0.05 5.13
N ARG A 59 -5.91 1.11 5.89
CA ARG A 59 -7.14 1.35 6.66
C ARG A 59 -8.33 1.60 5.76
N ILE A 60 -8.15 2.39 4.73
CA ILE A 60 -9.21 2.68 3.75
C ILE A 60 -9.61 1.40 3.04
N PHE A 61 -8.65 0.64 2.55
CA PHE A 61 -8.94 -0.60 1.83
C PHE A 61 -9.69 -1.59 2.72
N ARG A 62 -9.31 -1.69 3.98
CA ARG A 62 -9.98 -2.59 4.94
C ARG A 62 -11.46 -2.26 5.05
N GLN A 63 -11.79 -0.98 5.15
CA GLN A 63 -13.20 -0.60 5.27
C GLN A 63 -13.98 -0.79 3.97
N ILE A 64 -13.35 -0.51 2.84
CA ILE A 64 -13.97 -0.78 1.54
C ILE A 64 -14.27 -2.27 1.40
N ALA A 65 -13.30 -3.11 1.68
CA ALA A 65 -13.45 -4.56 1.56
C ALA A 65 -14.57 -5.06 2.48
N ARG A 66 -14.56 -4.60 3.72
CA ARG A 66 -15.57 -5.03 4.69
C ARG A 66 -16.98 -4.65 4.25
N LEU A 67 -17.17 -3.43 3.78
CA LEU A 67 -18.47 -2.99 3.33
C LEU A 67 -18.96 -3.80 2.14
N ILE A 68 -18.09 -3.99 1.15
CA ILE A 68 -18.46 -4.74 -0.05
C ILE A 68 -18.80 -6.19 0.30
N GLU A 69 -18.01 -6.81 1.17
CA GLU A 69 -18.26 -8.20 1.57
C GLU A 69 -19.55 -8.36 2.35
N LEU A 70 -20.00 -7.30 3.02
CA LEU A 70 -21.29 -7.29 3.70
C LEU A 70 -22.44 -6.92 2.77
N GLY A 71 -22.17 -6.72 1.48
CA GLY A 71 -23.20 -6.33 0.52
C GLY A 71 -23.63 -4.88 0.66
N LYS A 72 -22.82 -4.04 1.28
CA LYS A 72 -23.13 -2.63 1.50
C LYS A 72 -22.34 -1.76 0.54
N PRO A 73 -22.90 -0.61 0.13
CA PRO A 73 -22.14 0.31 -0.73
C PRO A 73 -20.92 0.86 0.00
N ALA A 74 -19.84 0.99 -0.75
CA ALA A 74 -18.57 1.54 -0.24
C ALA A 74 -18.20 2.74 -1.11
N ASP A 75 -18.67 3.92 -0.71
CA ASP A 75 -18.33 5.17 -1.36
C ASP A 75 -17.64 6.09 -0.35
N VAL A 76 -17.34 7.31 -0.77
CA VAL A 76 -16.63 8.26 0.08
C VAL A 76 -17.34 8.46 1.43
N VAL A 77 -18.67 8.58 1.40
CA VAL A 77 -19.44 8.86 2.61
C VAL A 77 -19.51 7.64 3.53
N THR A 78 -19.82 6.47 2.97
CA THR A 78 -19.97 5.26 3.78
C THR A 78 -18.64 4.79 4.36
N VAL A 79 -17.57 4.93 3.59
CA VAL A 79 -16.23 4.57 4.06
C VAL A 79 -15.78 5.54 5.16
N TYR A 80 -16.05 6.83 4.97
CA TYR A 80 -15.73 7.80 6.01
C TYR A 80 -16.46 7.47 7.31
N GLU A 81 -17.75 7.15 7.22
CA GLU A 81 -18.53 6.78 8.40
C GLU A 81 -17.93 5.57 9.11
N ALA A 82 -17.53 4.56 8.34
CA ALA A 82 -16.94 3.36 8.91
C ALA A 82 -15.61 3.65 9.60
N LEU A 83 -14.79 4.50 8.98
CA LEU A 83 -13.52 4.92 9.56
C LEU A 83 -13.75 5.72 10.85
N GLU A 84 -14.76 6.58 10.84
CA GLU A 84 -15.07 7.40 12.01
C GLU A 84 -15.51 6.53 13.18
N LYS A 85 -16.34 5.55 12.92
CA LYS A 85 -16.78 4.62 13.97
C LYS A 85 -15.64 3.84 14.58
N ASN A 86 -14.60 3.57 13.79
CA ASN A 86 -13.42 2.86 14.27
C ASN A 86 -12.36 3.78 14.87
N GLY A 87 -12.62 5.09 14.92
CA GLY A 87 -11.63 6.03 15.41
C GLY A 87 -10.44 6.24 14.48
N GLU A 88 -10.62 5.95 13.19
CA GLU A 88 -9.52 6.00 12.21
C GLU A 88 -9.63 7.16 11.23
N ALA A 89 -10.72 7.93 11.28
CA ALA A 89 -10.97 8.96 10.26
C ALA A 89 -9.84 9.97 10.15
N GLU A 90 -9.29 10.43 11.26
CA GLU A 90 -8.21 11.42 11.22
C GLU A 90 -6.90 10.82 10.72
N HIS A 91 -6.68 9.55 10.98
CA HIS A 91 -5.45 8.86 10.54
C HIS A 91 -5.36 8.74 9.03
N VAL A 92 -6.49 8.81 8.33
CA VAL A 92 -6.52 8.67 6.88
C VAL A 92 -6.73 10.00 6.17
N GLY A 93 -6.73 11.12 6.89
CA GLY A 93 -6.95 12.42 6.28
C GLY A 93 -8.42 12.82 6.13
N GLY A 94 -9.32 12.08 6.78
CA GLY A 94 -10.73 12.42 6.84
C GLY A 94 -11.45 12.36 5.51
N LEU A 95 -12.62 12.99 5.48
CA LEU A 95 -13.45 13.03 4.29
C LEU A 95 -12.75 13.70 3.12
N ALA A 96 -11.91 14.69 3.39
CA ALA A 96 -11.21 15.42 2.36
C ALA A 96 -10.29 14.52 1.54
N TYR A 97 -9.54 13.65 2.19
CA TYR A 97 -8.64 12.76 1.48
C TYR A 97 -9.40 11.73 0.66
N LEU A 98 -10.47 11.17 1.23
CA LEU A 98 -11.30 10.21 0.49
C LEU A 98 -11.90 10.85 -0.75
N GLY A 99 -12.40 12.08 -0.63
CA GLY A 99 -12.91 12.81 -1.76
C GLY A 99 -11.84 13.10 -2.80
N GLU A 100 -10.65 13.43 -2.34
CA GLU A 100 -9.54 13.72 -3.24
C GLU A 100 -9.18 12.51 -4.12
N ILE A 101 -9.02 11.34 -3.51
CA ILE A 101 -8.64 10.15 -4.28
C ILE A 101 -9.78 9.70 -5.20
N ALA A 102 -11.03 9.84 -4.78
CA ALA A 102 -12.16 9.51 -5.64
C ALA A 102 -12.25 10.45 -6.83
N ASN A 103 -12.04 11.76 -6.59
CA ASN A 103 -12.15 12.75 -7.64
C ASN A 103 -10.97 12.77 -8.59
N SER A 104 -9.79 12.36 -8.14
CA SER A 104 -8.61 12.35 -8.99
C SER A 104 -8.51 11.11 -9.86
N THR A 105 -9.37 10.12 -9.63
CA THR A 105 -9.37 8.89 -10.40
C THR A 105 -10.29 9.06 -11.61
N PRO A 106 -9.74 9.05 -12.84
CA PRO A 106 -10.58 9.32 -14.02
C PRO A 106 -11.58 8.21 -14.31
N SER A 107 -11.22 6.96 -14.01
CA SER A 107 -12.14 5.85 -14.20
C SER A 107 -11.63 4.64 -13.43
N ALA A 108 -12.52 3.66 -13.24
CA ALA A 108 -12.15 2.40 -12.59
C ALA A 108 -11.67 1.35 -13.60
N ALA A 109 -11.43 1.72 -14.85
CA ALA A 109 -11.13 0.75 -15.90
C ALA A 109 -9.83 -0.02 -15.68
N ASN A 110 -8.84 0.62 -15.07
CA ASN A 110 -7.50 0.04 -14.94
C ASN A 110 -7.21 -0.52 -13.55
N VAL A 111 -8.25 -0.74 -12.74
CA VAL A 111 -8.04 -1.17 -11.34
C VAL A 111 -7.25 -2.47 -11.24
N ARG A 112 -7.45 -3.39 -12.18
CA ARG A 112 -6.73 -4.66 -12.16
C ARG A 112 -5.22 -4.43 -12.29
N ARG A 113 -4.83 -3.55 -13.21
CA ARG A 113 -3.41 -3.24 -13.39
C ARG A 113 -2.83 -2.55 -12.16
N TYR A 114 -3.59 -1.66 -11.54
CA TYR A 114 -3.13 -1.02 -10.30
C TYR A 114 -2.96 -2.05 -9.19
N GLY A 115 -3.88 -3.00 -9.09
CA GLY A 115 -3.77 -4.07 -8.12
C GLY A 115 -2.52 -4.92 -8.34
N GLU A 116 -2.22 -5.23 -9.60
CA GLU A 116 -1.01 -5.98 -9.94
C GLU A 116 0.26 -5.22 -9.52
N ILE A 117 0.28 -3.91 -9.76
CA ILE A 117 1.43 -3.08 -9.36
C ILE A 117 1.60 -3.10 -7.85
N ILE A 118 0.51 -2.92 -7.12
CA ILE A 118 0.54 -2.91 -5.66
C ILE A 118 1.06 -4.25 -5.14
N ARG A 119 0.55 -5.35 -5.67
CA ARG A 119 0.97 -6.68 -5.28
C ARG A 119 2.46 -6.91 -5.59
N GLU A 120 2.90 -6.49 -6.76
CA GLU A 120 4.28 -6.62 -7.17
C GLU A 120 5.21 -5.87 -6.21
N ARG A 121 4.85 -4.64 -5.87
CA ARG A 121 5.66 -3.84 -4.95
C ARG A 121 5.69 -4.45 -3.55
N ALA A 122 4.58 -5.03 -3.11
CA ALA A 122 4.52 -5.71 -1.82
C ALA A 122 5.44 -6.91 -1.78
N ILE A 123 5.48 -7.68 -2.87
CA ILE A 123 6.40 -8.82 -2.98
C ILE A 123 7.85 -8.34 -2.93
N LEU A 124 8.16 -7.27 -3.65
CA LEU A 124 9.51 -6.71 -3.64
C LEU A 124 9.92 -6.23 -2.24
N ARG A 125 8.99 -5.61 -1.51
CA ARG A 125 9.27 -5.21 -0.12
C ARG A 125 9.59 -6.43 0.75
N LYS A 126 8.85 -7.51 0.52
CA LYS A 126 9.09 -8.75 1.27
C LYS A 126 10.48 -9.29 0.97
N LEU A 127 10.89 -9.25 -0.29
CA LEU A 127 12.23 -9.70 -0.67
C LEU A 127 13.31 -8.85 -0.02
N VAL A 128 13.13 -7.53 0.01
CA VAL A 128 14.07 -6.65 0.68
C VAL A 128 14.17 -7.00 2.17
N SER A 129 13.03 -7.18 2.81
CA SER A 129 13.00 -7.51 4.23
C SER A 129 13.70 -8.83 4.54
N VAL A 130 13.41 -9.85 3.75
CA VAL A 130 14.04 -11.16 3.90
C VAL A 130 15.54 -11.07 3.64
N GLY A 131 15.93 -10.33 2.59
CA GLY A 131 17.33 -10.10 2.29
C GLY A 131 18.08 -9.43 3.42
N ASP A 132 17.46 -8.41 4.01
CA ASP A 132 18.05 -7.71 5.16
C ASP A 132 18.20 -8.64 6.35
N GLN A 133 17.21 -9.50 6.60
CA GLN A 133 17.28 -10.47 7.69
C GLN A 133 18.41 -11.47 7.46
N ILE A 134 18.57 -11.93 6.23
CA ILE A 134 19.65 -12.86 5.89
C ILE A 134 20.99 -12.18 6.11
N ALA A 135 21.16 -10.97 5.60
CA ALA A 135 22.40 -10.22 5.77
C ALA A 135 22.71 -9.96 7.24
N ALA A 136 21.71 -9.55 7.99
CA ALA A 136 21.88 -9.29 9.43
C ALA A 136 22.29 -10.54 10.18
N SER A 137 21.68 -11.69 9.82
CA SER A 137 22.02 -12.95 10.45
C SER A 137 23.47 -13.36 10.16
N ALA A 138 23.93 -13.13 8.94
CA ALA A 138 25.31 -13.45 8.55
C ALA A 138 26.32 -12.55 9.26
N LEU A 139 25.94 -11.31 9.56
CA LEU A 139 26.84 -10.37 10.22
C LEU A 139 26.76 -10.44 11.74
N THR A 140 25.78 -11.16 12.27
CA THR A 140 25.60 -11.29 13.72
C THR A 140 26.67 -12.23 14.29
N PRO A 141 27.13 -11.98 15.51
CA PRO A 141 28.12 -12.85 16.15
C PRO A 141 27.69 -14.31 16.16
N SER A 142 28.66 -15.18 16.10
CA SER A 142 28.47 -16.62 15.93
C SER A 142 27.56 -17.27 16.96
N GLY A 143 27.39 -16.65 18.13
CA GLY A 143 26.52 -17.22 19.15
C GLY A 143 25.09 -17.42 18.68
N LYS A 144 24.57 -16.49 17.89
CA LYS A 144 23.21 -16.61 17.39
C LYS A 144 23.12 -17.72 16.33
N ILE A 145 24.11 -17.82 15.49
CA ILE A 145 24.16 -18.88 14.49
C ILE A 145 24.31 -20.24 15.18
N GLY A 146 25.11 -20.30 16.25
CA GLY A 146 25.27 -21.52 17.03
C GLY A 146 23.95 -22.02 17.57
N ARG A 147 23.11 -21.11 18.07
CA ARG A 147 21.80 -21.51 18.58
C ARG A 147 20.89 -22.02 17.47
N ALA A 148 21.01 -21.48 16.28
CA ALA A 148 20.20 -21.95 15.16
C ALA A 148 20.53 -23.38 14.77
N HIS A 149 21.75 -23.82 15.04
CA HIS A 149 22.17 -25.17 14.73
C HIS A 149 21.84 -26.17 15.81
N VAL A 150 21.57 -25.66 16.98
CA VAL A 150 21.22 -26.52 18.10
C VAL A 150 19.72 -26.74 18.12
#